data_455c6b165cef6962702afe438a26725d
#
_entry.id   455c6b165cef6962702afe438a26725d
#
_cell.length_a   1.000
_cell.length_b   1.000
_cell.length_c   1.000
_cell.angle_alpha   90.00
_cell.angle_beta   90.00
_cell.angle_gamma   90.00
#
_symmetry.space_group_name_H-M   'P 1'
#
loop_
_entity.id
_entity.type
_entity.pdbx_description
1 polymer ?
#
loop_
_entity_poly.entity_id
_entity_poly.type
_entity_poly.pdbx_seq_one_letter_code
_entity_poly.pdbx_strand_id
1 'polypeptide(L)'
;GLAYRLARAGQKVIIGSRVAERAAAAAGELGRSVEGIEGADNAECARRSDIVIVAVPWDGHAKTLEALRADLAGKLVVDCVNPLGFDKKGAYALKPEEGSAAEQAAALLPESRVTAAFHHLSAVLLQDEAIEEIDTDVMVLGESRADTDLVQALAGRIPGMRGVFAGRLRNAHQVESLVANLISVNRRYKAHAGLRVTDV
;
A
#
# COMPACT_ATOMS: atom_id res chain seq x y z
N GLY A 1 6.65 5.44 5.63
CA GLY A 1 7.38 5.09 4.41
C GLY A 1 6.70 5.62 3.16
N LEU A 2 5.59 5.02 2.67
CA LEU A 2 4.91 5.49 1.44
C LEU A 2 4.51 6.97 1.53
N ALA A 3 3.94 7.41 2.66
CA ALA A 3 3.58 8.81 2.86
C ALA A 3 4.78 9.76 2.65
N TYR A 4 5.93 9.41 3.25
CA TYR A 4 7.16 10.17 3.08
C TYR A 4 7.62 10.24 1.61
N ARG A 5 7.67 9.09 0.92
CA ARG A 5 8.13 9.03 -0.47
C ARG A 5 7.21 9.77 -1.43
N LEU A 6 5.90 9.62 -1.28
CA LEU A 6 4.93 10.33 -2.11
C LEU A 6 4.95 11.84 -1.87
N ALA A 7 5.08 12.29 -0.61
CA ALA A 7 5.22 13.71 -0.32
C ALA A 7 6.54 14.28 -0.87
N ARG A 8 7.66 13.56 -0.73
CA ARG A 8 8.94 13.93 -1.35
C ARG A 8 8.86 14.02 -2.88
N ALA A 9 7.96 13.24 -3.49
CA ALA A 9 7.63 13.31 -4.92
C ALA A 9 6.59 14.40 -5.27
N GLY A 10 6.30 15.31 -4.35
CA GLY A 10 5.41 16.46 -4.56
C GLY A 10 3.92 16.17 -4.45
N GLN A 11 3.54 15.00 -3.91
CA GLN A 11 2.13 14.69 -3.66
C GLN A 11 1.68 15.29 -2.32
N LYS A 12 0.46 15.80 -2.27
CA LYS A 12 -0.20 16.13 -1.00
C LYS A 12 -0.66 14.83 -0.33
N VAL A 13 -0.23 14.61 0.89
CA VAL A 13 -0.49 13.36 1.61
C VAL A 13 -1.20 13.63 2.92
N ILE A 14 -2.25 12.89 3.20
CA ILE A 14 -2.93 12.89 4.50
C ILE A 14 -2.71 11.51 5.14
N ILE A 15 -2.13 11.49 6.33
CA ILE A 15 -1.97 10.27 7.11
C ILE A 15 -3.23 10.06 7.93
N GLY A 16 -3.92 8.94 7.71
CA GLY A 16 -5.07 8.53 8.50
C GLY A 16 -4.68 7.68 9.71
N SER A 17 -5.40 7.85 10.80
CA SER A 17 -5.32 6.99 11.98
C SER A 17 -6.68 6.89 12.65
N ARG A 18 -6.90 5.84 13.45
CA ARG A 18 -8.10 5.76 14.33
C ARG A 18 -8.15 6.87 15.38
N VAL A 19 -7.01 7.49 15.65
CA VAL A 19 -6.82 8.55 16.64
C VAL A 19 -6.13 9.71 15.91
N ALA A 20 -6.82 10.84 15.76
CA ALA A 20 -6.35 12.00 15.00
C ALA A 20 -5.00 12.53 15.51
N GLU A 21 -4.80 12.55 16.84
CA GLU A 21 -3.56 13.03 17.47
C GLU A 21 -2.35 12.19 17.07
N ARG A 22 -2.53 10.87 16.89
CA ARG A 22 -1.46 9.97 16.40
C ARG A 22 -1.12 10.25 14.94
N ALA A 23 -2.12 10.53 14.12
CA ALA A 23 -1.90 10.92 12.73
C ALA A 23 -1.17 12.26 12.65
N ALA A 24 -1.60 13.24 13.44
CA ALA A 24 -0.96 14.56 13.50
C ALA A 24 0.50 14.47 13.99
N ALA A 25 0.77 13.65 15.00
CA ALA A 25 2.13 13.42 15.49
C ALA A 25 3.02 12.78 14.41
N ALA A 26 2.53 11.74 13.71
CA ALA A 26 3.26 11.09 12.63
C ALA A 26 3.50 12.04 11.43
N ALA A 27 2.50 12.85 11.08
CA ALA A 27 2.64 13.87 10.05
C ALA A 27 3.65 14.95 10.44
N GLY A 28 3.63 15.42 11.70
CA GLY A 28 4.57 16.40 12.22
C GLY A 28 6.01 15.87 12.28
N GLU A 29 6.21 14.58 12.55
CA GLU A 29 7.52 13.94 12.50
C GLU A 29 8.08 13.92 11.08
N LEU A 30 7.31 13.44 10.12
CA LEU A 30 7.70 13.41 8.71
C LEU A 30 7.83 14.82 8.09
N GLY A 31 6.98 15.76 8.53
CA GLY A 31 6.98 17.14 8.06
C GLY A 31 8.26 17.94 8.41
N ARG A 32 9.15 17.39 9.25
CA ARG A 32 10.49 17.98 9.47
C ARG A 32 11.40 17.78 8.28
N SER A 33 11.16 16.73 7.49
CA SER A 33 12.02 16.35 6.36
C SER A 33 11.36 16.58 5.01
N VAL A 34 10.01 16.71 4.96
CA VAL A 34 9.27 16.90 3.71
C VAL A 34 7.98 17.69 3.93
N GLU A 35 7.65 18.55 3.00
CA GLU A 35 6.40 19.33 3.00
C GLU A 35 5.22 18.53 2.43
N GLY A 36 3.99 19.01 2.67
CA GLY A 36 2.78 18.45 2.06
C GLY A 36 2.20 17.23 2.76
N ILE A 37 2.56 17.00 4.04
CA ILE A 37 1.98 15.93 4.85
C ILE A 37 1.10 16.52 5.94
N GLU A 38 -0.12 16.02 6.03
CA GLU A 38 -1.09 16.32 7.09
C GLU A 38 -1.49 15.04 7.82
N GLY A 39 -2.04 15.18 9.02
CA GLY A 39 -2.62 14.07 9.79
C GLY A 39 -4.08 14.33 10.11
N ALA A 40 -4.93 13.29 9.99
CA ALA A 40 -6.35 13.34 10.30
C ALA A 40 -6.83 11.99 10.88
N ASP A 41 -8.06 11.94 11.40
CA ASP A 41 -8.67 10.64 11.60
C ASP A 41 -8.94 9.93 10.26
N ASN A 42 -9.19 8.62 10.29
CA ASN A 42 -9.36 7.82 9.07
C ASN A 42 -10.52 8.31 8.19
N ALA A 43 -11.64 8.71 8.80
CA ALA A 43 -12.83 9.15 8.06
C ALA A 43 -12.57 10.48 7.36
N GLU A 44 -11.97 11.44 8.06
CA GLU A 44 -11.58 12.73 7.49
C GLU A 44 -10.52 12.55 6.40
N CYS A 45 -9.52 11.69 6.64
CA CYS A 45 -8.52 11.33 5.63
C CYS A 45 -9.18 10.78 4.36
N ALA A 46 -10.11 9.82 4.49
CA ALA A 46 -10.83 9.24 3.36
C ALA A 46 -11.67 10.28 2.60
N ARG A 47 -12.43 11.11 3.31
CA ARG A 47 -13.27 12.15 2.68
C ARG A 47 -12.46 13.15 1.85
N ARG A 48 -11.29 13.56 2.35
CA ARG A 48 -10.43 14.59 1.72
C ARG A 48 -9.52 14.05 0.62
N SER A 49 -9.43 12.73 0.45
CA SER A 49 -8.54 12.09 -0.51
C SER A 49 -9.28 11.62 -1.77
N ASP A 50 -8.64 11.73 -2.94
CA ASP A 50 -9.11 11.14 -4.20
C ASP A 50 -8.65 9.69 -4.34
N ILE A 51 -7.43 9.40 -3.85
CA ILE A 51 -6.83 8.08 -3.80
C ILE A 51 -6.54 7.74 -2.35
N VAL A 52 -7.01 6.58 -1.88
CA VAL A 52 -6.80 6.12 -0.52
C VAL A 52 -5.98 4.84 -0.52
N ILE A 53 -4.78 4.88 0.07
CA ILE A 53 -3.93 3.70 0.22
C ILE A 53 -4.24 3.05 1.58
N VAL A 54 -4.73 1.82 1.56
CA VAL A 54 -5.05 1.02 2.75
C VAL A 54 -3.79 0.30 3.21
N ALA A 55 -3.19 0.82 4.29
CA ALA A 55 -1.95 0.32 4.88
C ALA A 55 -2.15 0.00 6.36
N VAL A 56 -3.06 -0.91 6.65
CA VAL A 56 -3.41 -1.36 8.01
C VAL A 56 -2.97 -2.81 8.23
N PRO A 57 -2.78 -3.25 9.49
CA PRO A 57 -2.56 -4.66 9.78
C PRO A 57 -3.74 -5.53 9.30
N TRP A 58 -3.45 -6.74 8.82
CA TRP A 58 -4.47 -7.67 8.32
C TRP A 58 -5.61 -7.91 9.31
N ASP A 59 -5.31 -8.12 10.60
CA ASP A 59 -6.33 -8.34 11.64
C ASP A 59 -7.34 -7.19 11.81
N GLY A 60 -6.99 -5.99 11.34
CA GLY A 60 -7.84 -4.81 11.38
C GLY A 60 -8.44 -4.42 10.03
N HIS A 61 -8.12 -5.14 8.95
CA HIS A 61 -8.44 -4.77 7.58
C HIS A 61 -9.95 -4.66 7.34
N ALA A 62 -10.69 -5.75 7.47
CA ALA A 62 -12.14 -5.76 7.25
C ALA A 62 -12.86 -4.71 8.11
N LYS A 63 -12.58 -4.68 9.41
CA LYS A 63 -13.22 -3.74 10.34
C LYS A 63 -12.95 -2.28 9.96
N THR A 64 -11.75 -1.98 9.47
CA THR A 64 -11.39 -0.61 9.05
C THR A 64 -12.16 -0.23 7.79
N LEU A 65 -12.22 -1.12 6.81
CA LEU A 65 -12.94 -0.86 5.55
C LEU A 65 -14.45 -0.74 5.74
N GLU A 66 -15.05 -1.61 6.55
CA GLU A 66 -16.48 -1.52 6.92
C GLU A 66 -16.81 -0.17 7.56
N ALA A 67 -15.98 0.29 8.50
CA ALA A 67 -16.18 1.56 9.18
C ALA A 67 -16.04 2.78 8.25
N LEU A 68 -15.26 2.66 7.17
CA LEU A 68 -14.99 3.75 6.22
C LEU A 68 -15.79 3.62 4.92
N ARG A 69 -16.66 2.62 4.79
CA ARG A 69 -17.37 2.29 3.54
C ARG A 69 -18.04 3.51 2.90
N ALA A 70 -18.76 4.31 3.69
CA ALA A 70 -19.44 5.50 3.18
C ALA A 70 -18.46 6.61 2.74
N ASP A 71 -17.35 6.78 3.48
CA ASP A 71 -16.34 7.81 3.19
C ASP A 71 -15.46 7.44 1.98
N LEU A 72 -15.40 6.14 1.65
CA LEU A 72 -14.65 5.60 0.51
C LEU A 72 -15.49 5.47 -0.77
N ALA A 73 -16.81 5.68 -0.72
CA ALA A 73 -17.66 5.58 -1.89
C ALA A 73 -17.20 6.52 -3.03
N GLY A 74 -17.09 5.97 -4.25
CA GLY A 74 -16.59 6.67 -5.44
C GLY A 74 -15.06 6.90 -5.49
N LYS A 75 -14.32 6.59 -4.43
CA LYS A 75 -12.87 6.77 -4.36
C LYS A 75 -12.10 5.66 -5.06
N LEU A 76 -10.87 5.97 -5.46
CA LEU A 76 -9.89 4.95 -5.83
C LEU A 76 -9.19 4.46 -4.56
N VAL A 77 -9.41 3.20 -4.23
CA VAL A 77 -8.81 2.54 -3.07
C VAL A 77 -7.67 1.63 -3.55
N VAL A 78 -6.48 1.84 -3.03
CA VAL A 78 -5.31 1.01 -3.31
C VAL A 78 -5.04 0.16 -2.07
N ASP A 79 -5.33 -1.13 -2.16
CA ASP A 79 -5.01 -2.07 -1.09
C ASP A 79 -3.54 -2.49 -1.16
N CYS A 80 -2.81 -2.39 -0.05
CA CYS A 80 -1.43 -2.85 0.06
C CYS A 80 -1.22 -3.83 1.21
N VAL A 81 -2.30 -4.42 1.72
CA VAL A 81 -2.28 -5.32 2.87
C VAL A 81 -1.87 -6.72 2.45
N ASN A 82 -1.06 -7.35 3.28
CA ASN A 82 -0.62 -8.73 3.08
C ASN A 82 -1.19 -9.62 4.19
N PRO A 83 -2.09 -10.56 3.88
CA PRO A 83 -2.54 -11.58 4.81
C PRO A 83 -1.42 -12.57 5.11
N LEU A 84 -0.63 -12.28 6.14
CA LEU A 84 0.52 -13.11 6.55
C LEU A 84 0.39 -13.54 8.00
N GLY A 85 0.76 -14.79 8.24
CA GLY A 85 1.00 -15.35 9.57
C GLY A 85 2.50 -15.45 9.85
N PHE A 86 2.84 -15.53 11.12
CA PHE A 86 4.23 -15.66 11.57
C PHE A 86 4.32 -16.75 12.64
N ASP A 87 5.27 -17.66 12.47
CA ASP A 87 5.59 -18.69 13.44
C ASP A 87 7.11 -18.85 13.64
N LYS A 88 7.53 -19.90 14.36
CA LYS A 88 8.95 -20.18 14.59
C LYS A 88 9.75 -20.48 13.31
N LYS A 89 9.08 -20.84 12.21
CA LYS A 89 9.69 -21.11 10.90
C LYS A 89 9.78 -19.86 10.03
N GLY A 90 9.00 -18.80 10.35
CA GLY A 90 9.02 -17.52 9.63
C GLY A 90 7.66 -17.06 9.18
N ALA A 91 7.62 -16.18 8.19
CA ALA A 91 6.40 -15.70 7.58
C ALA A 91 5.78 -16.76 6.66
N TYR A 92 4.45 -16.83 6.64
CA TYR A 92 3.68 -17.66 5.71
C TYR A 92 2.41 -16.95 5.28
N ALA A 93 1.92 -17.28 4.10
CA ALA A 93 0.68 -16.71 3.57
C ALA A 93 -0.54 -17.30 4.29
N LEU A 94 -1.46 -16.42 4.68
CA LEU A 94 -2.81 -16.78 5.08
C LEU A 94 -3.70 -16.91 3.83
N LYS A 95 -4.85 -17.53 3.99
CA LYS A 95 -5.86 -17.67 2.92
C LYS A 95 -7.15 -17.01 3.37
N PRO A 96 -7.39 -15.73 2.98
CA PRO A 96 -8.67 -15.10 3.20
C PRO A 96 -9.81 -15.86 2.51
N GLU A 97 -11.00 -15.76 3.04
CA GLU A 97 -12.18 -16.43 2.47
C GLU A 97 -12.51 -15.88 1.08
N GLU A 98 -12.33 -14.57 0.88
CA GLU A 98 -12.55 -13.88 -0.39
C GLU A 98 -11.43 -14.15 -1.43
N GLY A 99 -10.34 -14.79 -1.03
CA GLY A 99 -9.18 -15.10 -1.87
C GLY A 99 -7.95 -14.26 -1.54
N SER A 100 -8.11 -12.96 -1.36
CA SER A 100 -7.04 -12.00 -1.09
C SER A 100 -7.53 -10.82 -0.24
N ALA A 101 -6.63 -10.01 0.30
CA ALA A 101 -6.99 -8.76 0.98
C ALA A 101 -7.69 -7.80 0.00
N ALA A 102 -7.18 -7.68 -1.22
CA ALA A 102 -7.76 -6.80 -2.23
C ALA A 102 -9.16 -7.27 -2.68
N GLU A 103 -9.42 -8.58 -2.78
CA GLU A 103 -10.75 -9.11 -3.08
C GLU A 103 -11.70 -8.90 -1.90
N GLN A 104 -11.24 -9.05 -0.66
CA GLN A 104 -12.03 -8.68 0.53
C GLN A 104 -12.36 -7.18 0.51
N ALA A 105 -11.38 -6.31 0.19
CA ALA A 105 -11.64 -4.88 0.06
C ALA A 105 -12.70 -4.59 -1.00
N ALA A 106 -12.63 -5.22 -2.17
CA ALA A 106 -13.62 -5.05 -3.24
C ALA A 106 -15.02 -5.52 -2.83
N ALA A 107 -15.12 -6.62 -2.09
CA ALA A 107 -16.40 -7.13 -1.56
C ALA A 107 -17.01 -6.20 -0.51
N LEU A 108 -16.19 -5.62 0.37
CA LEU A 108 -16.65 -4.70 1.42
C LEU A 108 -16.98 -3.30 0.90
N LEU A 109 -16.37 -2.88 -0.21
CA LEU A 109 -16.44 -1.53 -0.78
C LEU A 109 -17.04 -1.52 -2.20
N PRO A 110 -18.29 -1.98 -2.40
CA PRO A 110 -18.87 -2.15 -3.75
C PRO A 110 -19.06 -0.82 -4.51
N GLU A 111 -19.04 0.31 -3.82
CA GLU A 111 -19.13 1.63 -4.42
C GLU A 111 -17.77 2.30 -4.65
N SER A 112 -16.67 1.63 -4.29
CA SER A 112 -15.31 2.11 -4.51
C SER A 112 -14.67 1.42 -5.72
N ARG A 113 -13.64 2.05 -6.29
CA ARG A 113 -12.81 1.46 -7.32
C ARG A 113 -11.57 0.88 -6.65
N VAL A 114 -11.47 -0.45 -6.55
CA VAL A 114 -10.39 -1.11 -5.80
C VAL A 114 -9.29 -1.57 -6.74
N THR A 115 -8.06 -1.27 -6.37
CA THR A 115 -6.82 -1.78 -6.96
C THR A 115 -5.92 -2.35 -5.87
N ALA A 116 -4.93 -3.14 -6.25
CA ALA A 116 -3.95 -3.71 -5.34
C ALA A 116 -2.53 -3.33 -5.80
N ALA A 117 -1.71 -2.77 -4.90
CA ALA A 117 -0.34 -2.36 -5.21
C ALA A 117 0.50 -2.16 -3.94
N PHE A 118 1.82 -1.98 -4.10
CA PHE A 118 2.79 -1.64 -3.04
C PHE A 118 3.04 -2.73 -1.98
N HIS A 119 2.53 -3.94 -2.13
CA HIS A 119 2.59 -5.03 -1.17
C HIS A 119 4.01 -5.43 -0.76
N HIS A 120 4.93 -5.46 -1.71
CA HIS A 120 6.27 -6.04 -1.57
C HIS A 120 7.38 -5.00 -1.35
N LEU A 121 7.01 -3.75 -1.07
CA LEU A 121 8.00 -2.71 -0.82
C LEU A 121 8.62 -2.82 0.57
N SER A 122 9.93 -2.65 0.65
CA SER A 122 10.62 -2.62 1.94
C SER A 122 10.30 -1.35 2.72
N ALA A 123 9.66 -1.51 3.88
CA ALA A 123 9.39 -0.39 4.77
C ALA A 123 10.68 0.32 5.24
N VAL A 124 11.79 -0.42 5.36
CA VAL A 124 13.10 0.13 5.73
C VAL A 124 13.58 1.09 4.65
N LEU A 125 13.60 0.66 3.38
CA LEU A 125 14.02 1.52 2.26
C LEU A 125 13.09 2.72 2.07
N LEU A 126 11.80 2.54 2.29
CA LEU A 126 10.83 3.63 2.19
C LEU A 126 11.04 4.72 3.25
N GLN A 127 11.55 4.36 4.43
CA GLN A 127 11.74 5.27 5.56
C GLN A 127 13.13 5.88 5.63
N ASP A 128 14.11 5.30 4.95
CA ASP A 128 15.49 5.77 4.97
C ASP A 128 15.63 7.03 4.11
N GLU A 129 15.84 8.17 4.76
CA GLU A 129 15.97 9.47 4.12
C GLU A 129 17.25 9.61 3.28
N ALA A 130 18.28 8.80 3.56
CA ALA A 130 19.54 8.79 2.82
C ALA A 130 19.42 8.09 1.45
N ILE A 131 18.38 7.27 1.27
CA ILE A 131 18.13 6.57 0.00
C ILE A 131 17.36 7.52 -0.93
N GLU A 132 17.96 7.85 -2.05
CA GLU A 132 17.35 8.73 -3.06
C GLU A 132 16.42 7.95 -3.99
N GLU A 133 16.81 6.78 -4.42
CA GLU A 133 16.09 5.93 -5.37
C GLU A 133 15.87 4.54 -4.81
N ILE A 134 14.72 3.95 -5.09
CA ILE A 134 14.40 2.56 -4.71
C ILE A 134 14.19 1.76 -5.99
N ASP A 135 15.20 0.96 -6.34
CA ASP A 135 15.21 0.15 -7.56
C ASP A 135 14.27 -1.05 -7.44
N THR A 136 13.00 -0.86 -7.79
CA THR A 136 11.99 -1.92 -7.77
C THR A 136 10.81 -1.61 -8.68
N ASP A 137 10.17 -2.65 -9.20
CA ASP A 137 8.87 -2.53 -9.85
C ASP A 137 7.77 -2.69 -8.82
N VAL A 138 6.66 -1.99 -9.01
CA VAL A 138 5.44 -2.10 -8.22
C VAL A 138 4.40 -2.83 -9.04
N MET A 139 4.06 -4.05 -8.63
CA MET A 139 2.98 -4.82 -9.26
C MET A 139 1.64 -4.18 -8.95
N VAL A 140 0.90 -3.79 -9.99
CA VAL A 140 -0.40 -3.13 -9.88
C VAL A 140 -1.48 -4.03 -10.48
N LEU A 141 -2.51 -4.33 -9.70
CA LEU A 141 -3.63 -5.18 -10.10
C LEU A 141 -4.95 -4.42 -9.96
N GLY A 142 -5.89 -4.68 -10.85
CA GLY A 142 -7.21 -4.05 -10.82
C GLY A 142 -8.04 -4.40 -12.04
N GLU A 143 -9.33 -4.10 -11.98
CA GLU A 143 -10.28 -4.41 -13.05
C GLU A 143 -10.30 -3.33 -14.14
N SER A 144 -10.13 -2.07 -13.76
CA SER A 144 -10.16 -0.91 -14.65
C SER A 144 -8.76 -0.53 -15.10
N ARG A 145 -8.54 -0.45 -16.42
CA ARG A 145 -7.28 0.02 -17.00
C ARG A 145 -6.96 1.44 -16.54
N ALA A 146 -7.94 2.33 -16.56
CA ALA A 146 -7.73 3.72 -16.14
C ALA A 146 -7.25 3.82 -14.69
N ASP A 147 -7.80 3.00 -13.78
CA ASP A 147 -7.39 3.00 -12.37
C ASP A 147 -6.00 2.38 -12.17
N THR A 148 -5.70 1.29 -12.88
CA THR A 148 -4.35 0.70 -12.81
C THR A 148 -3.30 1.61 -13.42
N ASP A 149 -3.58 2.33 -14.51
CA ASP A 149 -2.67 3.31 -15.12
C ASP A 149 -2.40 4.47 -14.15
N LEU A 150 -3.41 4.95 -13.40
CA LEU A 150 -3.23 5.97 -12.36
C LEU A 150 -2.31 5.49 -11.24
N VAL A 151 -2.49 4.26 -10.76
CA VAL A 151 -1.66 3.69 -9.68
C VAL A 151 -0.24 3.41 -10.17
N GLN A 152 -0.07 2.95 -11.41
CA GLN A 152 1.26 2.80 -12.04
C GLN A 152 1.98 4.16 -12.13
N ALA A 153 1.26 5.21 -12.57
CA ALA A 153 1.81 6.55 -12.63
C ALA A 153 2.17 7.09 -11.23
N LEU A 154 1.34 6.78 -10.20
CA LEU A 154 1.62 7.15 -8.82
C LEU A 154 2.89 6.46 -8.30
N ALA A 155 3.06 5.17 -8.56
CA ALA A 155 4.27 4.43 -8.21
C ALA A 155 5.52 5.03 -8.87
N GLY A 156 5.42 5.38 -10.16
CA GLY A 156 6.50 6.02 -10.92
C GLY A 156 6.88 7.43 -10.48
N ARG A 157 6.12 8.05 -9.55
CA ARG A 157 6.52 9.32 -8.91
C ARG A 157 7.68 9.13 -7.92
N ILE A 158 7.83 7.93 -7.39
CA ILE A 158 8.92 7.63 -6.45
C ILE A 158 10.16 7.25 -7.28
N PRO A 159 11.28 7.96 -7.15
CA PRO A 159 12.48 7.69 -7.93
C PRO A 159 12.94 6.23 -7.83
N GLY A 160 13.30 5.65 -8.98
CA GLY A 160 13.71 4.26 -9.11
C GLY A 160 12.57 3.23 -9.18
N MET A 161 11.33 3.63 -8.82
CA MET A 161 10.18 2.74 -8.93
C MET A 161 9.52 2.83 -10.30
N ARG A 162 8.97 1.69 -10.73
CA ARG A 162 8.16 1.58 -11.94
C ARG A 162 6.90 0.79 -11.62
N GLY A 163 5.72 1.34 -11.94
CA GLY A 163 4.46 0.59 -11.85
C GLY A 163 4.31 -0.34 -13.05
N VAL A 164 4.01 -1.61 -12.79
CA VAL A 164 3.81 -2.64 -13.83
C VAL A 164 2.44 -3.29 -13.62
N PHE A 165 1.60 -3.33 -14.67
CA PHE A 165 0.33 -4.03 -14.61
C PHE A 165 0.56 -5.53 -14.43
N ALA A 166 0.00 -6.10 -13.37
CA ALA A 166 0.19 -7.51 -12.99
C ALA A 166 -1.08 -8.35 -13.06
N GLY A 167 -2.14 -7.80 -13.66
CA GLY A 167 -3.39 -8.53 -13.87
C GLY A 167 -4.57 -7.99 -13.07
N ARG A 168 -5.62 -8.80 -12.97
CA ARG A 168 -6.86 -8.45 -12.26
C ARG A 168 -6.77 -8.81 -10.79
N LEU A 169 -7.70 -8.29 -9.97
CA LEU A 169 -7.73 -8.52 -8.51
C LEU A 169 -7.72 -10.01 -8.12
N ARG A 170 -8.34 -10.88 -8.91
CA ARG A 170 -8.30 -12.34 -8.68
C ARG A 170 -6.89 -12.94 -8.61
N ASN A 171 -5.87 -12.21 -9.04
CA ASN A 171 -4.46 -12.59 -8.94
C ASN A 171 -3.74 -11.90 -7.76
N ALA A 172 -4.41 -11.07 -6.98
CA ALA A 172 -3.78 -10.30 -5.92
C ALA A 172 -3.16 -11.21 -4.85
N HIS A 173 -3.80 -12.33 -4.52
CA HIS A 173 -3.28 -13.28 -3.52
C HIS A 173 -1.86 -13.79 -3.84
N GLN A 174 -1.49 -13.86 -5.13
CA GLN A 174 -0.15 -14.30 -5.54
C GLN A 174 0.91 -13.27 -5.16
N VAL A 175 0.61 -11.98 -5.35
CA VAL A 175 1.51 -10.88 -5.00
C VAL A 175 1.56 -10.67 -3.49
N GLU A 176 0.43 -10.72 -2.81
CA GLU A 176 0.32 -10.66 -1.35
C GLU A 176 1.12 -11.80 -0.69
N SER A 177 0.96 -13.03 -1.18
CA SER A 177 1.63 -14.23 -0.64
C SER A 177 3.13 -14.23 -0.91
N LEU A 178 3.59 -13.67 -2.05
CA LEU A 178 4.99 -13.57 -2.41
C LEU A 178 5.81 -12.81 -1.35
N VAL A 179 5.17 -11.93 -0.61
CA VAL A 179 5.85 -11.16 0.45
C VAL A 179 6.43 -12.06 1.54
N ALA A 180 5.81 -13.20 1.85
CA ALA A 180 6.39 -14.18 2.77
C ALA A 180 7.74 -14.73 2.26
N ASN A 181 7.86 -14.91 0.93
CA ASN A 181 9.11 -15.35 0.30
C ASN A 181 10.16 -14.24 0.37
N LEU A 182 9.80 -12.98 0.08
CA LEU A 182 10.72 -11.85 0.16
C LEU A 182 11.21 -11.62 1.60
N ILE A 183 10.35 -11.78 2.60
CA ILE A 183 10.78 -11.75 4.01
C ILE A 183 11.83 -12.84 4.29
N SER A 184 11.65 -14.04 3.73
CA SER A 184 12.60 -15.14 3.87
C SER A 184 13.93 -14.86 3.16
N VAL A 185 13.88 -14.28 1.95
CA VAL A 185 15.05 -13.79 1.20
C VAL A 185 15.80 -12.74 2.02
N ASN A 186 15.08 -11.71 2.50
CA ASN A 186 15.66 -10.62 3.30
C ASN A 186 16.36 -11.14 4.55
N ARG A 187 15.73 -12.10 5.26
CA ARG A 187 16.33 -12.73 6.43
C ARG A 187 17.59 -13.52 6.09
N ARG A 188 17.59 -14.28 4.99
CA ARG A 188 18.70 -15.14 4.57
C ARG A 188 19.91 -14.33 4.11
N TYR A 189 19.66 -13.31 3.29
CA TYR A 189 20.71 -12.56 2.62
C TYR A 189 21.00 -11.21 3.28
N LYS A 190 20.29 -10.87 4.37
CA LYS A 190 20.39 -9.57 5.06
C LYS A 190 20.21 -8.41 4.08
N ALA A 191 19.19 -8.52 3.24
CA ALA A 191 18.89 -7.60 2.15
C ALA A 191 17.52 -6.94 2.34
N HIS A 192 17.19 -6.02 1.45
CA HIS A 192 15.87 -5.40 1.27
C HIS A 192 15.43 -5.66 -0.17
N ALA A 193 15.14 -6.94 -0.47
CA ALA A 193 14.84 -7.38 -1.82
C ALA A 193 13.59 -6.71 -2.38
N GLY A 194 13.70 -6.22 -3.60
CA GLY A 194 12.61 -5.77 -4.45
C GLY A 194 12.30 -6.77 -5.56
N LEU A 195 11.46 -6.36 -6.50
CA LEU A 195 11.14 -7.11 -7.71
C LEU A 195 11.51 -6.30 -8.94
N ARG A 196 11.96 -6.99 -9.99
CA ARG A 196 12.07 -6.42 -11.33
C ARG A 196 11.41 -7.37 -12.32
N VAL A 197 10.55 -6.83 -13.15
CA VAL A 197 9.95 -7.52 -14.31
C VAL A 197 10.77 -7.13 -15.51
N THR A 198 11.43 -8.11 -16.12
CA THR A 198 12.28 -7.89 -17.30
C THR A 198 11.44 -7.87 -18.58
N ASP A 199 11.92 -7.17 -19.58
CA ASP A 199 11.33 -7.11 -20.92
C ASP A 199 9.94 -6.43 -21.01
N VAL A 200 9.69 -5.42 -20.14
CA VAL A 200 8.49 -4.57 -20.13
C VAL A 200 8.86 -3.11 -19.93
#